data_8c6b6b476595817bbf2a6c1a48b10a9c
#
_entry.id   8c6b6b476595817bbf2a6c1a48b10a9c
#
_cell.length_a   1.000
_cell.length_b   1.000
_cell.length_c   1.000
_cell.angle_alpha   90.00
_cell.angle_beta   90.00
_cell.angle_gamma   90.00
#
_symmetry.space_group_name_H-M   'P 1'
#
loop_
_entity.id
_entity.type
_entity.pdbx_description
1 polymer ?
#
loop_
_entity_poly.entity_id
_entity_poly.type
_entity_poly.pdbx_seq_one_letter_code
_entity_poly.pdbx_strand_id
1 'polypeptide(L)'
;MVLAFLAAAAGADEPAYGPELEGFDYAFPVQRFELESQRQKLHMSYLDVRPRAPNGRTIVLLHGKNFCAGTWESTIRELTQAGYRVVAPDQIGFCKSSKPERYQYSFQQLAANTRALLDHLGVQRVTVLGHSTGGMLAVRYTLLHPQQVEQLVLVNPIGLEDWKALGVPWRSVDDWHARELKTTAASIRQYEQATYYAGQWRPEYERWVQMLAGMYRGPGKDVVAWSSALLYDMIFTQPVLYEFDRIQAPTLLMIGQKDNTAIGKDAAPPELKQKLGDYPRLGKEAARRIPRAKLVEFPELGHAPQIQDPVQFHQALLKGLLR
;
A
#
# COMPACT_ATOMS: atom_id res chain seq x y z
N MET A 1 23.08 32.96 43.15
CA MET A 1 23.67 32.48 41.90
C MET A 1 23.24 31.03 41.75
N VAL A 2 22.13 30.83 41.03
CA VAL A 2 21.56 29.48 40.81
C VAL A 2 21.99 29.08 39.40
N LEU A 3 22.88 28.08 39.30
CA LEU A 3 23.21 27.44 38.01
C LEU A 3 22.05 26.54 37.58
N ALA A 4 21.38 26.94 36.52
CA ALA A 4 20.45 26.08 35.82
C ALA A 4 21.26 25.11 34.92
N PHE A 5 21.26 23.83 35.26
CA PHE A 5 21.70 22.75 34.38
C PHE A 5 20.63 22.57 33.28
N LEU A 6 20.90 23.07 32.08
CA LEU A 6 20.21 22.60 30.86
C LEU A 6 20.73 21.20 30.58
N ALA A 7 19.93 20.20 30.90
CA ALA A 7 20.13 18.85 30.37
C ALA A 7 19.82 18.89 28.86
N ALA A 8 20.86 18.85 28.03
CA ALA A 8 20.73 18.55 26.63
C ALA A 8 20.16 17.13 26.52
N ALA A 9 18.91 17.00 26.06
CA ALA A 9 18.39 15.71 25.63
C ALA A 9 19.29 15.24 24.48
N ALA A 10 20.11 14.22 24.74
CA ALA A 10 20.82 13.50 23.70
C ALA A 10 19.75 12.97 22.77
N GLY A 11 19.68 13.50 21.54
CA GLY A 11 18.80 12.99 20.50
C GLY A 11 19.21 11.54 20.27
N ALA A 12 18.30 10.60 20.53
CA ALA A 12 18.49 9.23 20.10
C ALA A 12 18.72 9.28 18.57
N ASP A 13 19.83 8.68 18.12
CA ASP A 13 20.11 8.60 16.67
C ASP A 13 18.89 8.05 15.95
N GLU A 14 18.41 8.76 14.94
CA GLU A 14 17.27 8.32 14.16
C GLU A 14 17.59 6.96 13.50
N PRO A 15 16.67 5.96 13.54
CA PRO A 15 16.98 4.62 13.08
C PRO A 15 17.35 4.60 11.58
N ALA A 16 18.37 3.82 11.24
CA ALA A 16 18.78 3.51 9.88
C ALA A 16 18.59 2.00 9.64
N TYR A 17 17.91 1.64 8.56
CA TYR A 17 17.60 0.26 8.23
C TYR A 17 18.29 -0.17 6.93
N GLY A 18 18.51 -1.48 6.75
CA GLY A 18 19.00 -2.03 5.51
C GLY A 18 18.00 -1.91 4.35
N PRO A 19 18.43 -2.22 3.11
CA PRO A 19 17.57 -2.10 1.93
C PRO A 19 16.37 -3.04 1.94
N GLU A 20 16.43 -4.14 2.67
CA GLU A 20 15.31 -5.05 2.91
C GLU A 20 14.68 -4.82 4.31
N LEU A 21 14.73 -3.58 4.77
CA LEU A 21 14.15 -3.14 6.05
C LEU A 21 14.71 -3.95 7.25
N GLU A 22 15.97 -4.38 7.16
CA GLU A 22 16.69 -5.04 8.26
C GLU A 22 16.81 -4.07 9.43
N GLY A 23 16.52 -4.56 10.63
CA GLY A 23 16.52 -3.77 11.86
C GLY A 23 15.15 -3.17 12.22
N PHE A 24 14.13 -3.32 11.38
CA PHE A 24 12.75 -2.96 11.73
C PHE A 24 11.91 -4.23 11.98
N ASP A 25 11.29 -4.33 13.15
CA ASP A 25 10.50 -5.50 13.52
C ASP A 25 9.02 -5.34 13.17
N TYR A 26 8.45 -6.39 12.60
CA TYR A 26 7.01 -6.54 12.44
C TYR A 26 6.40 -7.19 13.69
N ALA A 27 5.12 -6.91 13.93
CA ALA A 27 4.40 -7.46 15.08
C ALA A 27 4.09 -8.97 14.99
N PHE A 28 4.28 -9.55 13.80
CA PHE A 28 4.07 -10.97 13.52
C PHE A 28 5.32 -11.58 12.89
N PRO A 29 5.54 -12.89 13.02
CA PRO A 29 6.68 -13.58 12.41
C PRO A 29 6.70 -13.38 10.89
N VAL A 30 7.84 -12.92 10.38
CA VAL A 30 8.10 -12.78 8.95
C VAL A 30 8.57 -14.13 8.41
N GLN A 31 7.95 -14.56 7.32
CA GLN A 31 8.33 -15.75 6.55
C GLN A 31 8.87 -15.33 5.20
N ARG A 32 9.56 -16.25 4.52
CA ARG A 32 10.21 -15.98 3.25
C ARG A 32 9.79 -17.02 2.23
N PHE A 33 9.36 -16.56 1.06
CA PHE A 33 9.02 -17.36 -0.10
C PHE A 33 10.03 -17.11 -1.21
N GLU A 34 10.83 -18.12 -1.54
CA GLU A 34 11.79 -18.06 -2.64
C GLU A 34 11.07 -18.31 -3.97
N LEU A 35 11.37 -17.49 -4.97
CA LEU A 35 10.81 -17.60 -6.30
C LEU A 35 11.85 -17.24 -7.36
N GLU A 36 11.67 -17.78 -8.56
CA GLU A 36 12.39 -17.32 -9.74
C GLU A 36 11.45 -16.41 -10.56
N SER A 37 11.90 -15.19 -10.83
CA SER A 37 11.15 -14.24 -11.64
C SER A 37 12.11 -13.45 -12.53
N GLN A 38 11.79 -13.36 -13.82
CA GLN A 38 12.61 -12.68 -14.83
C GLN A 38 14.07 -13.16 -14.82
N ARG A 39 14.28 -14.49 -14.70
CA ARG A 39 15.59 -15.17 -14.66
C ARG A 39 16.47 -14.77 -13.47
N GLN A 40 15.85 -14.29 -12.39
CA GLN A 40 16.50 -13.90 -11.16
C GLN A 40 15.92 -14.69 -9.99
N LYS A 41 16.79 -15.13 -9.07
CA LYS A 41 16.37 -15.72 -7.79
C LYS A 41 16.03 -14.61 -6.83
N LEU A 42 14.79 -14.53 -6.43
CA LEU A 42 14.23 -13.49 -5.58
C LEU A 42 13.51 -14.14 -4.41
N HIS A 43 13.15 -13.32 -3.42
CA HIS A 43 12.24 -13.75 -2.36
C HIS A 43 11.19 -12.69 -2.08
N MET A 44 10.03 -13.16 -1.66
CA MET A 44 8.97 -12.35 -1.05
C MET A 44 8.92 -12.65 0.43
N SER A 45 9.04 -11.62 1.25
CA SER A 45 8.74 -11.70 2.67
C SER A 45 7.24 -11.57 2.88
N TYR A 46 6.69 -12.31 3.82
CA TYR A 46 5.24 -12.28 4.08
C TYR A 46 4.92 -12.63 5.53
N LEU A 47 3.72 -12.24 5.93
CA LEU A 47 3.08 -12.65 7.17
C LEU A 47 1.98 -13.66 6.82
N ASP A 48 1.91 -14.79 7.53
CA ASP A 48 0.80 -15.77 7.47
C ASP A 48 0.27 -15.96 8.88
N VAL A 49 -0.81 -15.30 9.21
CA VAL A 49 -1.38 -15.32 10.55
C VAL A 49 -2.69 -16.10 10.56
N ARG A 50 -2.70 -17.19 11.34
CA ARG A 50 -3.85 -18.09 11.46
C ARG A 50 -4.73 -17.71 12.66
N PRO A 51 -6.06 -17.75 12.51
CA PRO A 51 -6.98 -17.49 13.61
C PRO A 51 -7.01 -18.67 14.60
N ARG A 52 -7.36 -18.38 15.85
CA ARG A 52 -7.60 -19.45 16.84
C ARG A 52 -8.85 -20.27 16.53
N ALA A 53 -9.91 -19.61 16.03
CA ALA A 53 -11.17 -20.24 15.62
C ALA A 53 -11.40 -19.93 14.13
N PRO A 54 -10.95 -20.80 13.20
CA PRO A 54 -11.01 -20.53 11.78
C PRO A 54 -12.43 -20.57 11.22
N ASN A 55 -12.77 -19.60 10.37
CA ASN A 55 -14.01 -19.58 9.59
C ASN A 55 -13.86 -20.20 8.19
N GLY A 56 -12.70 -20.78 7.89
CA GLY A 56 -12.39 -21.41 6.61
C GLY A 56 -12.00 -20.46 5.49
N ARG A 57 -11.93 -19.15 5.73
CA ARG A 57 -11.64 -18.13 4.71
C ARG A 57 -10.26 -17.51 4.88
N THR A 58 -9.67 -17.14 3.76
CA THR A 58 -8.38 -16.44 3.72
C THR A 58 -8.53 -15.04 3.11
N ILE A 59 -7.83 -14.08 3.67
CA ILE A 59 -7.71 -12.71 3.13
C ILE A 59 -6.24 -12.45 2.84
N VAL A 60 -5.92 -11.96 1.63
CA VAL A 60 -4.62 -11.40 1.31
C VAL A 60 -4.67 -9.87 1.40
N LEU A 61 -3.70 -9.27 2.09
CA LEU A 61 -3.58 -7.82 2.29
C LEU A 61 -2.42 -7.27 1.45
N LEU A 62 -2.74 -6.43 0.47
CA LEU A 62 -1.79 -5.81 -0.45
C LEU A 62 -1.56 -4.36 -0.04
N HIS A 63 -0.34 -4.04 0.38
CA HIS A 63 0.03 -2.73 0.92
C HIS A 63 0.16 -1.65 -0.16
N GLY A 64 0.11 -0.37 0.27
CA GLY A 64 0.42 0.79 -0.56
C GLY A 64 1.93 1.02 -0.75
N LYS A 65 2.30 1.97 -1.64
CA LYS A 65 3.70 2.22 -2.01
C LYS A 65 4.60 2.60 -0.83
N ASN A 66 4.12 3.42 0.09
CA ASN A 66 4.89 3.89 1.24
C ASN A 66 4.73 2.98 2.48
N PHE A 67 4.05 1.86 2.34
CA PHE A 67 3.72 0.94 3.40
C PHE A 67 4.25 -0.46 3.11
N CYS A 68 4.23 -1.28 4.14
CA CYS A 68 4.71 -2.66 4.18
C CYS A 68 3.63 -3.57 4.75
N ALA A 69 3.84 -4.89 4.68
CA ALA A 69 2.98 -5.87 5.35
C ALA A 69 2.80 -5.56 6.84
N GLY A 70 3.85 -5.05 7.49
CA GLY A 70 3.81 -4.67 8.91
C GLY A 70 2.80 -3.58 9.24
N THR A 71 2.46 -2.70 8.29
CA THR A 71 1.47 -1.62 8.53
C THR A 71 0.04 -2.14 8.68
N TRP A 72 -0.21 -3.39 8.31
CA TRP A 72 -1.48 -4.07 8.50
C TRP A 72 -1.68 -4.66 9.90
N GLU A 73 -0.79 -4.40 10.86
CA GLU A 73 -0.80 -5.02 12.19
C GLU A 73 -2.18 -5.03 12.84
N SER A 74 -2.83 -3.87 12.96
CA SER A 74 -4.17 -3.77 13.57
C SER A 74 -5.23 -4.52 12.77
N THR A 75 -5.19 -4.43 11.44
CA THR A 75 -6.13 -5.12 10.55
C THR A 75 -5.95 -6.64 10.62
N ILE A 76 -4.70 -7.13 10.71
CA ILE A 76 -4.43 -8.56 10.89
C ILE A 76 -5.03 -9.06 12.21
N ARG A 77 -4.88 -8.31 13.31
CA ARG A 77 -5.45 -8.67 14.61
C ARG A 77 -6.97 -8.81 14.54
N GLU A 78 -7.66 -7.81 13.99
CA GLU A 78 -9.12 -7.80 13.87
C GLU A 78 -9.65 -8.94 12.98
N LEU A 79 -9.02 -9.15 11.81
CA LEU A 79 -9.43 -10.20 10.89
C LEU A 79 -9.20 -11.60 11.48
N THR A 80 -8.08 -11.81 12.18
CA THR A 80 -7.82 -13.10 12.82
C THR A 80 -8.72 -13.36 14.02
N GLN A 81 -9.11 -12.34 14.77
CA GLN A 81 -10.14 -12.46 15.80
C GLN A 81 -11.51 -12.83 15.20
N ALA A 82 -11.81 -12.33 14.00
CA ALA A 82 -13.03 -12.68 13.25
C ALA A 82 -12.95 -14.04 12.53
N GLY A 83 -11.87 -14.80 12.71
CA GLY A 83 -11.72 -16.17 12.21
C GLY A 83 -11.07 -16.28 10.82
N TYR A 84 -10.59 -15.19 10.21
CA TYR A 84 -9.92 -15.24 8.91
C TYR A 84 -8.44 -15.62 9.05
N ARG A 85 -7.94 -16.49 8.15
CA ARG A 85 -6.49 -16.59 7.89
C ARG A 85 -6.07 -15.33 7.12
N VAL A 86 -4.98 -14.68 7.52
CA VAL A 86 -4.49 -13.48 6.87
C VAL A 86 -3.10 -13.69 6.32
N VAL A 87 -2.92 -13.45 5.03
CA VAL A 87 -1.63 -13.43 4.34
C VAL A 87 -1.32 -11.99 3.94
N ALA A 88 -0.18 -11.46 4.33
CA ALA A 88 0.23 -10.11 3.97
C ALA A 88 1.67 -10.14 3.43
N PRO A 89 1.85 -10.15 2.10
CA PRO A 89 3.19 -10.09 1.49
C PRO A 89 3.71 -8.65 1.44
N ASP A 90 5.03 -8.50 1.60
CA ASP A 90 5.77 -7.41 1.01
C ASP A 90 5.98 -7.73 -0.47
N GLN A 91 5.56 -6.86 -1.38
CA GLN A 91 5.74 -7.11 -2.81
C GLN A 91 7.23 -6.98 -3.20
N ILE A 92 7.64 -7.64 -4.30
CA ILE A 92 8.99 -7.45 -4.87
C ILE A 92 9.20 -5.96 -5.14
N GLY A 93 10.34 -5.43 -4.72
CA GLY A 93 10.67 -4.00 -4.76
C GLY A 93 10.35 -3.25 -3.46
N PHE A 94 9.69 -3.88 -2.49
CA PHE A 94 9.25 -3.24 -1.25
C PHE A 94 9.83 -3.90 0.00
N CYS A 95 10.00 -3.12 1.02
CA CYS A 95 10.18 -3.49 2.42
C CYS A 95 11.17 -4.65 2.65
N LYS A 96 10.70 -5.79 3.17
CA LYS A 96 11.56 -6.95 3.47
C LYS A 96 11.73 -7.91 2.28
N SER A 97 11.17 -7.60 1.11
CA SER A 97 11.34 -8.40 -0.11
C SER A 97 12.51 -7.91 -0.98
N SER A 98 12.96 -8.77 -1.88
CA SER A 98 14.03 -8.46 -2.84
C SER A 98 13.77 -7.19 -3.64
N LYS A 99 14.83 -6.41 -3.87
CA LYS A 99 14.83 -5.19 -4.70
C LYS A 99 15.79 -5.35 -5.87
N PRO A 100 15.40 -6.12 -6.91
CA PRO A 100 16.27 -6.36 -8.05
C PRO A 100 16.49 -5.08 -8.86
N GLU A 101 17.74 -4.79 -9.19
CA GLU A 101 18.14 -3.61 -9.95
C GLU A 101 17.57 -3.62 -11.37
N ARG A 102 17.52 -4.81 -11.98
CA ARG A 102 17.04 -5.04 -13.36
C ARG A 102 15.76 -5.86 -13.34
N TYR A 103 14.65 -5.18 -13.12
CA TYR A 103 13.35 -5.82 -13.05
C TYR A 103 12.30 -4.96 -13.76
N GLN A 104 11.58 -5.57 -14.68
CA GLN A 104 10.45 -4.92 -15.33
C GLN A 104 9.22 -5.04 -14.45
N TYR A 105 8.96 -4.02 -13.65
CA TYR A 105 7.78 -3.98 -12.81
C TYR A 105 6.51 -3.83 -13.65
N SER A 106 5.53 -4.66 -13.36
CA SER A 106 4.16 -4.53 -13.86
C SER A 106 3.17 -5.08 -12.84
N PHE A 107 1.95 -4.56 -12.86
CA PHE A 107 0.90 -5.13 -12.00
C PHE A 107 0.62 -6.60 -12.34
N GLN A 108 0.79 -7.00 -13.59
CA GLN A 108 0.70 -8.40 -14.02
C GLN A 108 1.77 -9.27 -13.33
N GLN A 109 3.02 -8.80 -13.32
CA GLN A 109 4.11 -9.54 -12.69
C GLN A 109 3.94 -9.62 -11.16
N LEU A 110 3.56 -8.51 -10.51
CA LEU A 110 3.30 -8.52 -9.06
C LEU A 110 2.10 -9.43 -8.72
N ALA A 111 1.07 -9.45 -9.56
CA ALA A 111 -0.06 -10.37 -9.40
C ALA A 111 0.37 -11.84 -9.57
N ALA A 112 1.22 -12.16 -10.55
CA ALA A 112 1.77 -13.49 -10.75
C ALA A 112 2.64 -13.94 -9.56
N ASN A 113 3.47 -13.06 -9.03
CA ASN A 113 4.28 -13.35 -7.84
C ASN A 113 3.37 -13.60 -6.60
N THR A 114 2.34 -12.78 -6.42
CA THR A 114 1.35 -12.96 -5.34
C THR A 114 0.59 -14.28 -5.51
N ARG A 115 0.23 -14.65 -6.75
CA ARG A 115 -0.41 -15.93 -7.05
C ARG A 115 0.50 -17.10 -6.68
N ALA A 116 1.76 -17.06 -7.06
CA ALA A 116 2.73 -18.10 -6.75
C ALA A 116 2.89 -18.31 -5.22
N LEU A 117 2.93 -17.21 -4.45
CA LEU A 117 2.93 -17.27 -2.98
C LEU A 117 1.66 -17.94 -2.44
N LEU A 118 0.47 -17.55 -2.91
CA LEU A 118 -0.79 -18.12 -2.45
C LEU A 118 -0.92 -19.59 -2.81
N ASP A 119 -0.44 -20.01 -3.98
CA ASP A 119 -0.38 -21.43 -4.39
C ASP A 119 0.57 -22.24 -3.51
N HIS A 120 1.76 -21.69 -3.19
CA HIS A 120 2.71 -22.27 -2.24
C HIS A 120 2.07 -22.49 -0.85
N LEU A 121 1.22 -21.57 -0.42
CA LEU A 121 0.49 -21.65 0.86
C LEU A 121 -0.78 -22.49 0.80
N GLY A 122 -1.10 -23.10 -0.34
CA GLY A 122 -2.29 -23.94 -0.55
C GLY A 122 -3.60 -23.13 -0.53
N VAL A 123 -3.56 -21.82 -0.83
CA VAL A 123 -4.74 -20.94 -0.82
C VAL A 123 -5.44 -21.02 -2.18
N GLN A 124 -6.55 -21.73 -2.23
CA GLN A 124 -7.35 -21.94 -3.46
C GLN A 124 -8.31 -20.77 -3.73
N ARG A 125 -8.87 -20.20 -2.68
CA ARG A 125 -9.83 -19.10 -2.74
C ARG A 125 -9.47 -18.02 -1.72
N VAL A 126 -9.65 -16.76 -2.09
CA VAL A 126 -9.17 -15.65 -1.29
C VAL A 126 -10.03 -14.39 -1.46
N THR A 127 -10.23 -13.64 -0.38
CA THR A 127 -10.61 -12.23 -0.45
C THR A 127 -9.33 -11.43 -0.66
N VAL A 128 -9.30 -10.60 -1.71
CA VAL A 128 -8.15 -9.74 -2.01
C VAL A 128 -8.45 -8.33 -1.53
N LEU A 129 -7.70 -7.86 -0.53
CA LEU A 129 -7.81 -6.50 -0.01
C LEU A 129 -6.56 -5.71 -0.39
N GLY A 130 -6.74 -4.59 -1.09
CA GLY A 130 -5.64 -3.71 -1.50
C GLY A 130 -5.85 -2.26 -1.10
N HIS A 131 -4.81 -1.66 -0.52
CA HIS A 131 -4.74 -0.24 -0.18
C HIS A 131 -3.87 0.52 -1.17
N SER A 132 -4.33 1.68 -1.65
CA SER A 132 -3.52 2.56 -2.50
C SER A 132 -3.01 1.85 -3.77
N THR A 133 -1.71 1.76 -4.01
CA THR A 133 -1.08 0.97 -5.07
C THR A 133 -1.47 -0.51 -4.99
N GLY A 134 -1.58 -1.05 -3.76
CA GLY A 134 -2.10 -2.39 -3.54
C GLY A 134 -3.53 -2.58 -4.04
N GLY A 135 -4.31 -1.49 -4.12
CA GLY A 135 -5.64 -1.48 -4.76
C GLY A 135 -5.56 -1.69 -6.27
N MET A 136 -4.62 -1.02 -6.96
CA MET A 136 -4.37 -1.29 -8.41
C MET A 136 -3.93 -2.74 -8.62
N LEU A 137 -3.04 -3.25 -7.76
CA LEU A 137 -2.61 -4.65 -7.80
C LEU A 137 -3.78 -5.61 -7.54
N ALA A 138 -4.64 -5.31 -6.56
CA ALA A 138 -5.83 -6.11 -6.25
C ALA A 138 -6.81 -6.20 -7.43
N VAL A 139 -7.02 -5.09 -8.14
CA VAL A 139 -7.80 -5.07 -9.39
C VAL A 139 -7.15 -5.97 -10.44
N ARG A 140 -5.85 -5.80 -10.69
CA ARG A 140 -5.13 -6.61 -11.68
C ARG A 140 -5.16 -8.09 -11.30
N TYR A 141 -4.92 -8.43 -10.04
CA TYR A 141 -5.02 -9.81 -9.54
C TYR A 141 -6.40 -10.41 -9.78
N THR A 142 -7.46 -9.67 -9.45
CA THR A 142 -8.85 -10.12 -9.63
C THR A 142 -9.19 -10.38 -11.10
N LEU A 143 -8.72 -9.54 -12.01
CA LEU A 143 -8.93 -9.70 -13.45
C LEU A 143 -8.17 -10.90 -14.04
N LEU A 144 -6.97 -11.19 -13.52
CA LEU A 144 -6.16 -12.32 -14.00
C LEU A 144 -6.60 -13.67 -13.38
N HIS A 145 -7.13 -13.67 -12.17
CA HIS A 145 -7.47 -14.87 -11.41
C HIS A 145 -8.92 -14.84 -10.87
N PRO A 146 -9.95 -14.60 -11.74
CA PRO A 146 -11.32 -14.37 -11.27
C PRO A 146 -11.92 -15.57 -10.52
N GLN A 147 -11.48 -16.79 -10.83
CA GLN A 147 -11.97 -18.00 -10.16
C GLN A 147 -11.42 -18.19 -8.74
N GLN A 148 -10.30 -17.53 -8.42
CA GLN A 148 -9.69 -17.58 -7.10
C GLN A 148 -10.26 -16.51 -6.15
N VAL A 149 -10.78 -15.40 -6.71
CA VAL A 149 -11.19 -14.24 -5.91
C VAL A 149 -12.65 -14.36 -5.49
N GLU A 150 -12.88 -14.54 -4.18
CA GLU A 150 -14.24 -14.55 -3.61
C GLU A 150 -14.81 -13.14 -3.46
N GLN A 151 -13.96 -12.20 -3.08
CA GLN A 151 -14.32 -10.79 -2.91
C GLN A 151 -13.11 -9.91 -3.16
N LEU A 152 -13.32 -8.76 -3.77
CA LEU A 152 -12.36 -7.68 -3.89
C LEU A 152 -12.68 -6.59 -2.86
N VAL A 153 -11.69 -6.15 -2.10
CA VAL A 153 -11.81 -5.01 -1.17
C VAL A 153 -10.78 -3.96 -1.56
N LEU A 154 -11.23 -2.77 -1.86
CA LEU A 154 -10.42 -1.64 -2.27
C LEU A 154 -10.48 -0.54 -1.22
N VAL A 155 -9.34 -0.25 -0.59
CA VAL A 155 -9.21 0.78 0.45
C VAL A 155 -8.44 1.95 -0.13
N ASN A 156 -9.10 3.07 -0.35
CA ASN A 156 -8.51 4.26 -0.97
C ASN A 156 -7.55 3.89 -2.12
N PRO A 157 -7.99 3.07 -3.11
CA PRO A 157 -7.11 2.67 -4.20
C PRO A 157 -6.69 3.89 -4.99
N ILE A 158 -5.43 3.97 -5.41
CA ILE A 158 -5.03 4.93 -6.44
C ILE A 158 -5.39 4.35 -7.82
N GLY A 159 -5.23 5.15 -8.89
CA GLY A 159 -5.58 4.71 -10.25
C GLY A 159 -7.09 4.67 -10.51
N LEU A 160 -7.90 5.41 -9.75
CA LEU A 160 -9.30 5.71 -10.06
C LEU A 160 -9.43 6.76 -11.18
N GLU A 161 -8.34 7.42 -11.50
CA GLU A 161 -8.18 8.35 -12.64
C GLU A 161 -6.88 8.03 -13.38
N ASP A 162 -6.82 8.33 -14.69
CA ASP A 162 -5.60 8.19 -15.50
C ASP A 162 -4.90 9.54 -15.60
N TRP A 163 -3.88 9.74 -14.79
CA TRP A 163 -3.14 11.01 -14.69
C TRP A 163 -2.53 11.44 -16.01
N LYS A 164 -1.96 10.51 -16.81
CA LYS A 164 -1.37 10.85 -18.12
C LYS A 164 -2.45 11.25 -19.14
N ALA A 165 -3.60 10.58 -19.14
CA ALA A 165 -4.72 10.94 -20.00
C ALA A 165 -5.32 12.32 -19.64
N LEU A 166 -5.22 12.70 -18.36
CA LEU A 166 -5.64 14.00 -17.86
C LEU A 166 -4.62 15.12 -18.14
N GLY A 167 -3.39 14.77 -18.59
CA GLY A 167 -2.36 15.75 -18.91
C GLY A 167 -1.33 16.00 -17.80
N VAL A 168 -1.22 15.11 -16.81
CA VAL A 168 -0.09 15.16 -15.87
C VAL A 168 1.20 14.82 -16.62
N PRO A 169 2.25 15.66 -16.54
CA PRO A 169 3.50 15.39 -17.22
C PRO A 169 4.15 14.08 -16.78
N TRP A 170 4.61 13.29 -17.75
CA TRP A 170 5.41 12.11 -17.47
C TRP A 170 6.78 12.50 -16.91
N ARG A 171 7.29 11.69 -16.00
CA ARG A 171 8.66 11.77 -15.48
C ARG A 171 9.42 10.50 -15.84
N SER A 172 10.68 10.66 -16.24
CA SER A 172 11.58 9.52 -16.45
C SER A 172 11.84 8.79 -15.13
N VAL A 173 12.28 7.53 -15.22
CA VAL A 173 12.74 6.77 -14.04
C VAL A 173 13.90 7.50 -13.35
N ASP A 174 14.80 8.11 -14.12
CA ASP A 174 15.94 8.86 -13.58
C ASP A 174 15.48 10.10 -12.78
N ASP A 175 14.44 10.81 -13.25
CA ASP A 175 13.86 11.95 -12.53
C ASP A 175 13.17 11.49 -11.23
N TRP A 176 12.46 10.35 -11.28
CA TRP A 176 11.88 9.75 -10.08
C TRP A 176 12.98 9.33 -9.09
N HIS A 177 14.05 8.70 -9.56
CA HIS A 177 15.19 8.30 -8.72
C HIS A 177 15.86 9.51 -8.05
N ALA A 178 16.18 10.56 -8.84
CA ALA A 178 16.76 11.78 -8.31
C ALA A 178 15.87 12.46 -7.24
N ARG A 179 14.53 12.33 -7.36
CA ARG A 179 13.57 12.79 -6.37
C ARG A 179 13.58 11.91 -5.12
N GLU A 180 13.53 10.60 -5.28
CA GLU A 180 13.53 9.64 -4.18
C GLU A 180 14.79 9.76 -3.32
N LEU A 181 15.95 10.02 -3.92
CA LEU A 181 17.19 10.28 -3.19
C LEU A 181 17.15 11.50 -2.25
N LYS A 182 16.17 12.40 -2.43
CA LYS A 182 15.95 13.57 -1.56
C LYS A 182 14.94 13.30 -0.44
N THR A 183 14.39 12.09 -0.36
CA THR A 183 13.40 11.70 0.65
C THR A 183 14.00 11.78 2.06
N THR A 184 13.26 12.40 2.97
CA THR A 184 13.62 12.58 4.39
C THR A 184 12.42 12.25 5.28
N ALA A 185 12.65 11.99 6.57
CA ALA A 185 11.57 11.81 7.54
C ALA A 185 10.61 13.02 7.57
N ALA A 186 11.15 14.23 7.47
CA ALA A 186 10.34 15.45 7.43
C ALA A 186 9.43 15.51 6.19
N SER A 187 9.96 15.17 5.00
CA SER A 187 9.16 15.18 3.77
C SER A 187 8.10 14.08 3.76
N ILE A 188 8.41 12.90 4.30
CA ILE A 188 7.44 11.80 4.47
C ILE A 188 6.33 12.23 5.41
N ARG A 189 6.68 12.75 6.60
CA ARG A 189 5.70 13.21 7.60
C ARG A 189 4.79 14.28 7.03
N GLN A 190 5.34 15.29 6.36
CA GLN A 190 4.56 16.35 5.73
C GLN A 190 3.57 15.81 4.70
N TYR A 191 4.01 14.87 3.86
CA TYR A 191 3.16 14.25 2.86
C TYR A 191 2.05 13.40 3.49
N GLU A 192 2.40 12.54 4.45
CA GLU A 192 1.42 11.69 5.12
C GLU A 192 0.40 12.49 5.92
N GLN A 193 0.85 13.52 6.65
CA GLN A 193 -0.06 14.40 7.37
C GLN A 193 -1.08 15.04 6.42
N ALA A 194 -0.61 15.60 5.31
CA ALA A 194 -1.45 16.32 4.35
C ALA A 194 -2.42 15.40 3.60
N THR A 195 -1.99 14.19 3.25
CA THR A 195 -2.75 13.26 2.38
C THR A 195 -3.34 12.08 3.13
N TYR A 196 -2.55 11.40 3.98
CA TYR A 196 -2.96 10.14 4.60
C TYR A 196 -3.89 10.35 5.79
N TYR A 197 -3.66 11.43 6.54
CA TYR A 197 -4.33 11.68 7.81
C TYR A 197 -5.19 12.96 7.80
N ALA A 198 -5.58 13.45 6.62
CA ALA A 198 -6.47 14.61 6.46
C ALA A 198 -5.99 15.88 7.21
N GLY A 199 -4.68 16.13 7.23
CA GLY A 199 -4.05 17.26 7.94
C GLY A 199 -3.80 17.02 9.44
N GLN A 200 -4.33 15.94 10.01
CA GLN A 200 -4.12 15.58 11.42
C GLN A 200 -2.77 14.86 11.61
N TRP A 201 -2.22 14.95 12.82
CA TRP A 201 -1.04 14.19 13.21
C TRP A 201 -1.22 13.60 14.60
N ARG A 202 -0.84 12.32 14.76
CA ARG A 202 -0.82 11.62 16.02
C ARG A 202 0.54 10.94 16.22
N PRO A 203 1.04 10.82 17.46
CA PRO A 203 2.35 10.22 17.74
C PRO A 203 2.51 8.79 17.19
N GLU A 204 1.46 8.00 17.16
CA GLU A 204 1.47 6.62 16.66
C GLU A 204 1.78 6.49 15.16
N TYR A 205 1.58 7.56 14.37
CA TYR A 205 1.91 7.57 12.93
C TYR A 205 3.43 7.64 12.70
N GLU A 206 4.16 8.20 13.67
CA GLU A 206 5.61 8.40 13.56
C GLU A 206 6.37 7.10 13.29
N ARG A 207 5.91 5.97 13.84
CA ARG A 207 6.50 4.65 13.59
C ARG A 207 6.58 4.34 12.09
N TRP A 208 5.57 4.69 11.33
CA TRP A 208 5.50 4.40 9.89
C TRP A 208 6.38 5.34 9.09
N VAL A 209 6.46 6.61 9.50
CA VAL A 209 7.43 7.56 8.95
C VAL A 209 8.85 7.06 9.16
N GLN A 210 9.19 6.64 10.39
CA GLN A 210 10.53 6.15 10.71
C GLN A 210 10.86 4.82 10.03
N MET A 211 9.88 3.95 9.81
CA MET A 211 10.03 2.73 9.03
C MET A 211 10.51 3.04 7.61
N LEU A 212 9.84 3.95 6.92
CA LEU A 212 10.20 4.32 5.55
C LEU A 212 11.50 5.15 5.52
N ALA A 213 11.60 6.19 6.33
CA ALA A 213 12.75 7.08 6.39
C ALA A 213 14.04 6.35 6.77
N GLY A 214 13.95 5.33 7.61
CA GLY A 214 15.10 4.53 8.04
C GLY A 214 15.77 3.80 6.87
N MET A 215 15.03 3.34 5.88
CA MET A 215 15.60 2.75 4.66
C MET A 215 16.34 3.80 3.82
N TYR A 216 15.87 5.05 3.78
CA TYR A 216 16.53 6.15 3.09
C TYR A 216 17.73 6.72 3.87
N ARG A 217 17.86 6.45 5.16
CA ARG A 217 19.04 6.76 5.97
C ARG A 217 20.09 5.65 5.95
N GLY A 218 19.66 4.44 5.66
CA GLY A 218 20.50 3.25 5.67
C GLY A 218 21.44 3.13 4.47
N PRO A 219 22.32 2.12 4.49
CA PRO A 219 23.34 1.90 3.44
C PRO A 219 22.74 1.53 2.08
N GLY A 220 21.48 1.05 2.06
CA GLY A 220 20.77 0.67 0.85
C GLY A 220 19.93 1.80 0.21
N LYS A 221 20.13 3.05 0.60
CA LYS A 221 19.34 4.20 0.13
C LYS A 221 19.17 4.23 -1.39
N ASP A 222 20.23 4.02 -2.14
CA ASP A 222 20.20 4.07 -3.62
C ASP A 222 19.31 2.95 -4.19
N VAL A 223 19.47 1.72 -3.69
CA VAL A 223 18.65 0.56 -4.09
C VAL A 223 17.17 0.78 -3.79
N VAL A 224 16.85 1.35 -2.63
CA VAL A 224 15.47 1.67 -2.22
C VAL A 224 14.90 2.76 -3.13
N ALA A 225 15.67 3.82 -3.39
CA ALA A 225 15.27 4.92 -4.25
C ALA A 225 15.06 4.45 -5.71
N TRP A 226 15.94 3.57 -6.21
CA TRP A 226 15.82 2.98 -7.55
C TRP A 226 14.57 2.12 -7.70
N SER A 227 14.36 1.16 -6.79
CA SER A 227 13.13 0.35 -6.78
C SER A 227 11.88 1.22 -6.71
N SER A 228 11.91 2.25 -5.86
CA SER A 228 10.80 3.21 -5.73
C SER A 228 10.52 3.97 -7.03
N ALA A 229 11.57 4.38 -7.75
CA ALA A 229 11.44 5.07 -9.04
C ALA A 229 10.80 4.18 -10.13
N LEU A 230 11.26 2.93 -10.24
CA LEU A 230 10.69 1.93 -11.17
C LEU A 230 9.19 1.67 -10.85
N LEU A 231 8.85 1.63 -9.57
CA LEU A 231 7.47 1.44 -9.13
C LEU A 231 6.59 2.66 -9.42
N TYR A 232 7.13 3.89 -9.33
CA TYR A 232 6.39 5.07 -9.76
C TYR A 232 6.08 5.06 -11.25
N ASP A 233 7.05 4.67 -12.09
CA ASP A 233 6.82 4.53 -13.53
C ASP A 233 5.74 3.47 -13.83
N MET A 234 5.81 2.30 -13.17
CA MET A 234 4.76 1.27 -13.25
C MET A 234 3.38 1.85 -12.89
N ILE A 235 3.27 2.53 -11.75
CA ILE A 235 2.00 3.08 -11.27
C ILE A 235 1.44 4.10 -12.27
N PHE A 236 2.30 5.00 -12.79
CA PHE A 236 1.88 6.07 -13.68
C PHE A 236 1.49 5.56 -15.08
N THR A 237 2.21 4.55 -15.58
CA THR A 237 2.07 4.08 -16.98
C THR A 237 1.05 2.95 -17.17
N GLN A 238 0.62 2.28 -16.06
CA GLN A 238 -0.24 1.10 -16.14
C GLN A 238 -1.61 1.30 -15.46
N PRO A 239 -2.50 2.12 -16.00
CA PRO A 239 -3.82 2.35 -15.44
C PRO A 239 -4.66 1.06 -15.45
N VAL A 240 -5.48 0.88 -14.40
CA VAL A 240 -6.37 -0.30 -14.26
C VAL A 240 -7.84 0.06 -14.43
N LEU A 241 -8.18 1.35 -14.38
CA LEU A 241 -9.57 1.81 -14.36
C LEU A 241 -10.37 1.45 -15.63
N TYR A 242 -9.71 1.26 -16.76
CA TYR A 242 -10.38 0.96 -18.03
C TYR A 242 -11.03 -0.43 -18.10
N GLU A 243 -10.71 -1.30 -17.14
CA GLU A 243 -11.22 -2.67 -17.06
C GLU A 243 -12.14 -2.89 -15.84
N PHE A 244 -12.60 -1.84 -15.18
CA PHE A 244 -13.46 -1.94 -13.99
C PHE A 244 -14.79 -2.65 -14.27
N ASP A 245 -15.35 -2.47 -15.44
CA ASP A 245 -16.58 -3.12 -15.91
C ASP A 245 -16.43 -4.65 -16.08
N ARG A 246 -15.20 -5.16 -16.17
CA ARG A 246 -14.88 -6.59 -16.28
C ARG A 246 -14.73 -7.29 -14.94
N ILE A 247 -14.73 -6.57 -13.83
CA ILE A 247 -14.61 -7.15 -12.48
C ILE A 247 -15.89 -7.88 -12.11
N GLN A 248 -15.84 -9.21 -11.99
CA GLN A 248 -16.99 -10.06 -11.68
C GLN A 248 -17.14 -10.30 -10.17
N ALA A 249 -16.05 -10.21 -9.41
CA ALA A 249 -16.07 -10.43 -7.97
C ALA A 249 -16.93 -9.38 -7.25
N PRO A 250 -17.71 -9.74 -6.22
CA PRO A 250 -18.30 -8.78 -5.32
C PRO A 250 -17.24 -7.84 -4.80
N THR A 251 -17.46 -6.53 -4.91
CA THR A 251 -16.44 -5.53 -4.58
C THR A 251 -16.91 -4.63 -3.44
N LEU A 252 -16.09 -4.50 -2.40
CA LEU A 252 -16.24 -3.51 -1.35
C LEU A 252 -15.26 -2.37 -1.61
N LEU A 253 -15.77 -1.17 -1.90
CA LEU A 253 -14.96 0.03 -2.11
C LEU A 253 -15.07 0.92 -0.87
N MET A 254 -13.95 1.17 -0.19
CA MET A 254 -13.87 1.90 1.07
C MET A 254 -13.05 3.17 0.87
N ILE A 255 -13.68 4.34 0.96
CA ILE A 255 -13.09 5.62 0.55
C ILE A 255 -13.11 6.63 1.68
N GLY A 256 -11.93 7.07 2.13
CA GLY A 256 -11.76 8.27 2.93
C GLY A 256 -11.97 9.51 2.06
N GLN A 257 -12.94 10.33 2.43
CA GLN A 257 -13.41 11.45 1.60
C GLN A 257 -12.46 12.65 1.62
N LYS A 258 -11.52 12.70 2.58
CA LYS A 258 -10.48 13.73 2.65
C LYS A 258 -9.20 13.35 1.90
N ASP A 259 -9.18 12.18 1.27
CA ASP A 259 -8.06 11.77 0.41
C ASP A 259 -7.94 12.70 -0.81
N ASN A 260 -6.71 13.06 -1.14
CA ASN A 260 -6.38 13.91 -2.29
C ASN A 260 -5.17 13.38 -3.08
N THR A 261 -4.85 12.10 -2.89
CA THR A 261 -3.68 11.47 -3.50
C THR A 261 -3.81 11.39 -5.02
N ALA A 262 -2.80 11.90 -5.73
CA ALA A 262 -2.64 11.72 -7.17
C ALA A 262 -1.16 11.71 -7.54
N ILE A 263 -0.74 10.75 -8.36
CA ILE A 263 0.65 10.60 -8.75
C ILE A 263 1.03 11.69 -9.77
N GLY A 264 2.17 12.35 -9.51
CA GLY A 264 2.65 13.45 -10.35
C GLY A 264 1.89 14.77 -10.18
N LYS A 265 0.96 14.86 -9.22
CA LYS A 265 0.16 16.06 -8.93
C LYS A 265 1.02 17.31 -8.73
N ASP A 266 2.21 17.16 -8.14
CA ASP A 266 3.15 18.27 -7.93
C ASP A 266 3.67 18.89 -9.23
N ALA A 267 3.78 18.13 -10.32
CA ALA A 267 4.19 18.59 -11.65
C ALA A 267 3.01 19.03 -12.53
N ALA A 268 1.78 18.78 -12.12
CA ALA A 268 0.61 19.14 -12.89
C ALA A 268 0.42 20.66 -12.99
N PRO A 269 -0.11 21.18 -14.11
CA PRO A 269 -0.51 22.59 -14.20
C PRO A 269 -1.50 22.98 -13.08
N PRO A 270 -1.50 24.23 -12.61
CA PRO A 270 -2.31 24.66 -11.46
C PRO A 270 -3.80 24.31 -11.58
N GLU A 271 -4.38 24.48 -12.77
CA GLU A 271 -5.81 24.20 -13.05
C GLU A 271 -6.14 22.70 -12.97
N LEU A 272 -5.20 21.85 -13.43
CA LEU A 272 -5.34 20.42 -13.34
C LEU A 272 -5.13 19.93 -11.91
N LYS A 273 -4.13 20.48 -11.20
CA LYS A 273 -3.78 20.12 -9.82
C LYS A 273 -4.97 20.19 -8.86
N GLN A 274 -5.87 21.16 -9.05
CA GLN A 274 -7.07 21.32 -8.23
C GLN A 274 -8.13 20.22 -8.48
N LYS A 275 -8.10 19.59 -9.65
CA LYS A 275 -9.07 18.57 -10.08
C LYS A 275 -8.62 17.14 -9.77
N LEU A 276 -7.31 16.94 -9.55
CA LEU A 276 -6.74 15.62 -9.28
C LEU A 276 -6.98 15.17 -7.85
N GLY A 277 -7.28 13.88 -7.69
CA GLY A 277 -7.48 13.26 -6.38
C GLY A 277 -8.80 13.65 -5.70
N ASP A 278 -9.85 13.92 -6.46
CA ASP A 278 -11.20 14.17 -5.94
C ASP A 278 -11.86 12.83 -5.57
N TYR A 279 -11.46 12.26 -4.45
CA TYR A 279 -11.94 10.95 -4.02
C TYR A 279 -13.45 10.86 -3.76
N PRO A 280 -14.15 11.92 -3.27
CA PRO A 280 -15.62 11.92 -3.22
C PRO A 280 -16.30 11.65 -4.57
N ARG A 281 -15.74 12.19 -5.64
CA ARG A 281 -16.21 11.96 -7.00
C ARG A 281 -15.71 10.61 -7.55
N LEU A 282 -14.40 10.37 -7.46
CA LEU A 282 -13.73 9.19 -8.01
C LEU A 282 -14.29 7.87 -7.41
N GLY A 283 -14.56 7.83 -6.12
CA GLY A 283 -15.15 6.67 -5.45
C GLY A 283 -16.53 6.33 -5.99
N LYS A 284 -17.39 7.34 -6.20
CA LYS A 284 -18.73 7.16 -6.78
C LYS A 284 -18.68 6.72 -8.25
N GLU A 285 -17.73 7.27 -9.02
CA GLU A 285 -17.54 6.88 -10.41
C GLU A 285 -17.03 5.43 -10.52
N ALA A 286 -16.07 5.03 -9.70
CA ALA A 286 -15.60 3.65 -9.64
C ALA A 286 -16.71 2.68 -9.21
N ALA A 287 -17.50 3.04 -8.20
CA ALA A 287 -18.61 2.21 -7.73
C ALA A 287 -19.68 2.00 -8.81
N ARG A 288 -19.92 3.00 -9.67
CA ARG A 288 -20.87 2.86 -10.80
C ARG A 288 -20.33 1.98 -11.92
N ARG A 289 -18.98 1.95 -12.10
CA ARG A 289 -18.34 1.18 -13.17
C ARG A 289 -18.10 -0.28 -12.82
N ILE A 290 -17.90 -0.59 -11.54
CA ILE A 290 -17.69 -1.97 -11.07
C ILE A 290 -19.06 -2.61 -10.83
N PRO A 291 -19.46 -3.66 -11.58
CA PRO A 291 -20.86 -4.14 -11.62
C PRO A 291 -21.43 -4.59 -10.26
N ARG A 292 -20.59 -5.07 -9.35
CA ARG A 292 -21.02 -5.60 -8.04
C ARG A 292 -20.39 -4.82 -6.88
N ALA A 293 -20.18 -3.51 -7.06
CA ALA A 293 -19.56 -2.67 -6.05
C ALA A 293 -20.55 -2.22 -4.99
N LYS A 294 -20.07 -2.21 -3.74
CA LYS A 294 -20.69 -1.53 -2.61
C LYS A 294 -19.70 -0.47 -2.13
N LEU A 295 -20.13 0.78 -2.11
CA LEU A 295 -19.31 1.91 -1.62
C LEU A 295 -19.55 2.14 -0.14
N VAL A 296 -18.47 2.30 0.62
CA VAL A 296 -18.43 2.79 2.00
C VAL A 296 -17.57 4.05 2.02
N GLU A 297 -18.14 5.12 2.51
CA GLU A 297 -17.52 6.45 2.59
C GLU A 297 -17.18 6.79 4.04
N PHE A 298 -15.96 7.32 4.27
CA PHE A 298 -15.50 7.82 5.57
C PHE A 298 -15.34 9.34 5.46
N PRO A 299 -16.30 10.16 5.91
CA PRO A 299 -16.34 11.61 5.65
C PRO A 299 -15.10 12.37 6.12
N GLU A 300 -14.51 11.94 7.25
CA GLU A 300 -13.43 12.67 7.91
C GLU A 300 -12.04 12.01 7.74
N LEU A 301 -11.95 10.88 7.02
CA LEU A 301 -10.71 10.14 6.87
C LEU A 301 -10.02 10.46 5.54
N GLY A 302 -8.68 10.40 5.58
CA GLY A 302 -7.79 10.58 4.43
C GLY A 302 -7.48 9.27 3.73
N HIS A 303 -6.26 9.21 3.14
CA HIS A 303 -5.79 8.10 2.32
C HIS A 303 -5.57 6.79 3.07
N ALA A 304 -5.30 6.83 4.37
CA ALA A 304 -5.00 5.64 5.18
C ALA A 304 -6.03 5.43 6.31
N PRO A 305 -7.32 5.17 5.99
CA PRO A 305 -8.38 5.05 7.00
C PRO A 305 -8.13 3.92 8.00
N GLN A 306 -7.47 2.83 7.58
CA GLN A 306 -7.09 1.68 8.42
C GLN A 306 -6.08 2.04 9.53
N ILE A 307 -5.36 3.15 9.38
CA ILE A 307 -4.41 3.66 10.37
C ILE A 307 -5.00 4.87 11.09
N GLN A 308 -5.68 5.76 10.38
CA GLN A 308 -6.21 7.01 10.92
C GLN A 308 -7.33 6.78 11.94
N ASP A 309 -8.29 5.92 11.63
CA ASP A 309 -9.35 5.46 12.55
C ASP A 309 -9.59 3.96 12.38
N PRO A 310 -8.75 3.12 12.99
CA PRO A 310 -8.84 1.67 12.85
C PRO A 310 -10.15 1.10 13.37
N VAL A 311 -10.79 1.72 14.36
CA VAL A 311 -12.06 1.25 14.92
C VAL A 311 -13.19 1.39 13.90
N GLN A 312 -13.38 2.59 13.36
CA GLN A 312 -14.40 2.85 12.34
C GLN A 312 -14.14 2.02 11.08
N PHE A 313 -12.87 1.94 10.65
CA PHE A 313 -12.47 1.17 9.48
C PHE A 313 -12.78 -0.32 9.63
N HIS A 314 -12.36 -0.95 10.73
CA HIS A 314 -12.55 -2.38 10.94
C HIS A 314 -14.02 -2.77 11.11
N GLN A 315 -14.83 -1.96 11.80
CA GLN A 315 -16.28 -2.18 11.88
C GLN A 315 -16.92 -2.20 10.50
N ALA A 316 -16.58 -1.24 9.63
CA ALA A 316 -17.08 -1.18 8.27
C ALA A 316 -16.57 -2.34 7.40
N LEU A 317 -15.29 -2.70 7.53
CA LEU A 317 -14.68 -3.83 6.83
C LEU A 317 -15.40 -5.14 7.18
N LEU A 318 -15.48 -5.48 8.46
CA LEU A 318 -16.09 -6.73 8.92
C LEU A 318 -17.57 -6.84 8.53
N LYS A 319 -18.31 -5.71 8.50
CA LYS A 319 -19.68 -5.65 8.01
C LYS A 319 -19.81 -5.85 6.51
N GLY A 320 -18.78 -5.46 5.76
CA GLY A 320 -18.74 -5.54 4.30
C GLY A 320 -18.16 -6.85 3.74
N LEU A 321 -17.43 -7.62 4.55
CA LEU A 321 -16.90 -8.92 4.15
C LEU A 321 -18.01 -9.95 3.93
N LEU A 322 -17.86 -10.78 2.90
CA LEU A 322 -18.74 -11.94 2.67
C LEU A 322 -18.57 -12.93 3.81
N ARG A 323 -19.71 -13.43 4.30
CA ARG A 323 -19.78 -14.45 5.36
C ARG A 323 -19.86 -15.85 4.77
#